data_34fdb9b72b7370386b51d15a0614bcd6
#
_entry.id   34fdb9b72b7370386b51d15a0614bcd6
#
_cell.length_a   1.000
_cell.length_b   1.000
_cell.length_c   1.000
_cell.angle_alpha   90.00
_cell.angle_beta   90.00
_cell.angle_gamma   90.00
#
_symmetry.space_group_name_H-M   'P 1'
#
loop_
_entity.id
_entity.type
_entity.pdbx_description
1 polymer ?
#
loop_
_entity_poly.entity_id
_entity_poly.type
_entity_poly.pdbx_seq_one_letter_code
_entity_poly.pdbx_strand_id
1 'polypeptide(L)'
;PFSIPAFGDHVSLFTLTAVITSGKTPLGVKYALLPKFGDVFDPAKKNGSEHVFSVQMTVNDGTGAANANAGDALNFPYGGETGCCGFFQPSFTLANIYKVTADGLPMLGDEFFTNPLKNDQGISSDKAYSPDVTTPLDPRIDWTIGRRGVPYLDWGIMPGSNWVRDQGTAGPYEPLKHLFRKAQVGILTDGSSWTNGFTANNYPLIRFADVLLLAAEAEVETGGLEKAREYVNLVRARAANPDGFVGPKNNNGLVSGTNYQIKTYTAAWTDAAVARKAVRFERRLELAMEGHRFSDLTRWGQGVTELNTYAVQEAALGYGQIKGSTYKAGKSEYLPLPQTQ
;
A
#
# COMPACT_ATOMS: atom_id res chain seq x y z
N PRO A 1 -12.48 19.83 -16.34
CA PRO A 1 -11.22 19.13 -16.57
C PRO A 1 -10.08 20.10 -16.26
N PHE A 2 -9.50 19.96 -15.07
CA PHE A 2 -8.23 20.64 -14.77
C PHE A 2 -7.14 19.80 -15.42
N SER A 3 -6.83 20.08 -16.67
CA SER A 3 -5.54 19.70 -17.22
C SER A 3 -4.51 20.59 -16.51
N ILE A 4 -3.60 20.03 -15.78
CA ILE A 4 -2.41 20.77 -15.33
C ILE A 4 -1.70 21.21 -16.62
N PRO A 5 -1.43 22.49 -16.82
CA PRO A 5 -0.77 22.94 -18.04
C PRO A 5 0.61 22.30 -18.16
N ALA A 6 1.08 22.05 -19.37
CA ALA A 6 2.43 21.51 -19.65
C ALA A 6 3.57 22.25 -18.90
N PHE A 7 3.36 23.51 -18.57
CA PHE A 7 4.28 24.32 -17.75
C PHE A 7 4.37 23.79 -16.30
N GLY A 8 3.29 23.28 -15.73
CA GLY A 8 3.29 22.70 -14.38
C GLY A 8 4.12 21.43 -14.29
N ASP A 9 4.12 20.61 -15.34
CA ASP A 9 4.86 19.34 -15.35
C ASP A 9 6.38 19.54 -15.37
N HIS A 10 6.87 20.53 -16.12
CA HIS A 10 8.30 20.89 -16.14
C HIS A 10 8.80 21.44 -14.79
N VAL A 11 8.03 22.31 -14.14
CA VAL A 11 8.38 22.83 -12.81
C VAL A 11 8.38 21.73 -11.77
N SER A 12 7.38 20.84 -11.81
CA SER A 12 7.28 19.69 -10.93
C SER A 12 8.46 18.74 -11.14
N LEU A 13 8.81 18.43 -12.39
CA LEU A 13 9.94 17.56 -12.73
C LEU A 13 11.27 18.14 -12.23
N PHE A 14 11.51 19.44 -12.40
CA PHE A 14 12.73 20.10 -11.91
C PHE A 14 12.88 19.96 -10.39
N THR A 15 11.81 20.23 -9.65
CA THR A 15 11.80 20.11 -8.17
C THR A 15 12.03 18.67 -7.72
N LEU A 16 11.32 17.71 -8.31
CA LEU A 16 11.45 16.29 -7.99
C LEU A 16 12.86 15.77 -8.31
N THR A 17 13.43 16.17 -9.46
CA THR A 17 14.80 15.81 -9.86
C THR A 17 15.82 16.36 -8.86
N ALA A 18 15.64 17.58 -8.35
CA ALA A 18 16.52 18.13 -7.31
C ALA A 18 16.48 17.30 -6.02
N VAL A 19 15.29 16.84 -5.60
CA VAL A 19 15.17 15.93 -4.45
C VAL A 19 15.87 14.59 -4.70
N ILE A 20 15.71 14.01 -5.90
CA ILE A 20 16.31 12.73 -6.27
C ILE A 20 17.83 12.81 -6.33
N THR A 21 18.37 13.90 -6.88
CA THR A 21 19.83 14.04 -7.13
C THR A 21 20.60 14.51 -5.91
N SER A 22 20.07 15.47 -5.16
CA SER A 22 20.79 16.17 -4.10
C SER A 22 20.04 16.29 -2.77
N GLY A 23 18.77 15.89 -2.70
CA GLY A 23 17.95 15.97 -1.51
C GLY A 23 18.51 15.12 -0.37
N LYS A 24 18.40 15.65 0.85
CA LYS A 24 18.91 15.02 2.07
C LYS A 24 17.89 15.15 3.20
N THR A 25 17.92 14.17 4.09
CA THR A 25 17.20 14.24 5.36
C THR A 25 17.76 15.38 6.23
N PRO A 26 17.05 15.81 7.29
CA PRO A 26 17.59 16.78 8.26
C PRO A 26 18.92 16.37 8.89
N LEU A 27 19.22 15.06 8.90
CA LEU A 27 20.49 14.50 9.41
C LEU A 27 21.60 14.45 8.34
N GLY A 28 21.37 15.02 7.15
CA GLY A 28 22.36 15.07 6.07
C GLY A 28 22.47 13.78 5.23
N VAL A 29 21.67 12.76 5.50
CA VAL A 29 21.63 11.52 4.73
C VAL A 29 20.91 11.74 3.41
N LYS A 30 21.51 11.33 2.29
CA LYS A 30 20.86 11.42 0.96
C LYS A 30 19.57 10.60 0.94
N TYR A 31 18.51 11.14 0.34
CA TYR A 31 17.29 10.37 0.13
C TYR A 31 17.53 9.16 -0.76
N ALA A 32 16.99 8.04 -0.35
CA ALA A 32 17.10 6.76 -1.05
C ALA A 32 15.97 5.83 -0.60
N LEU A 33 15.62 4.86 -1.44
CA LEU A 33 14.75 3.76 -1.03
C LEU A 33 15.43 2.94 0.08
N LEU A 34 14.67 2.56 1.09
CA LEU A 34 15.13 1.56 2.05
C LEU A 34 15.26 0.20 1.35
N PRO A 35 16.23 -0.64 1.72
CA PRO A 35 16.49 -1.91 1.03
C PRO A 35 15.32 -2.88 1.02
N LYS A 36 14.45 -2.83 2.03
CA LYS A 36 13.29 -3.71 2.19
C LYS A 36 12.03 -2.88 2.27
N PHE A 37 10.99 -3.29 1.54
CA PHE A 37 9.71 -2.59 1.53
C PHE A 37 9.10 -2.44 2.93
N GLY A 38 9.10 -3.52 3.73
CA GLY A 38 8.54 -3.50 5.08
C GLY A 38 9.27 -2.59 6.07
N ASP A 39 10.52 -2.22 5.79
CA ASP A 39 11.32 -1.34 6.66
C ASP A 39 10.77 0.09 6.70
N VAL A 40 10.02 0.50 5.68
CA VAL A 40 9.39 1.83 5.61
C VAL A 40 8.35 2.01 6.72
N PHE A 41 7.68 0.92 7.10
CA PHE A 41 6.58 0.92 8.06
C PHE A 41 6.99 0.38 9.44
N ASP A 42 8.27 0.18 9.67
CA ASP A 42 8.81 -0.26 10.96
C ASP A 42 9.14 0.96 11.84
N PRO A 43 8.48 1.14 12.99
CA PRO A 43 8.76 2.27 13.89
C PRO A 43 10.20 2.32 14.40
N ALA A 44 10.92 1.20 14.38
CA ALA A 44 12.35 1.17 14.72
C ALA A 44 13.23 1.82 13.63
N LYS A 45 12.71 2.04 12.43
CA LYS A 45 13.44 2.57 11.26
C LYS A 45 12.92 3.92 10.77
N LYS A 46 12.05 4.56 11.55
CA LYS A 46 11.52 5.89 11.24
C LYS A 46 12.64 6.91 11.03
N ASN A 47 12.35 7.95 10.24
CA ASN A 47 13.31 9.00 9.88
C ASN A 47 14.53 8.51 9.07
N GLY A 48 14.43 7.32 8.46
CA GLY A 48 15.44 6.81 7.53
C GLY A 48 15.45 7.56 6.19
N SER A 49 16.33 7.11 5.29
CA SER A 49 16.57 7.76 3.98
C SER A 49 15.34 7.86 3.08
N GLU A 50 14.31 7.04 3.31
CA GLU A 50 13.08 7.05 2.49
C GLU A 50 12.01 8.03 3.01
N HIS A 51 12.10 8.52 4.26
CA HIS A 51 11.13 9.45 4.84
C HIS A 51 11.43 10.89 4.45
N VAL A 52 10.69 11.44 3.48
CA VAL A 52 10.87 12.82 3.00
C VAL A 52 10.06 13.78 3.86
N PHE A 53 8.79 13.48 4.10
CA PHE A 53 7.93 14.26 4.98
C PHE A 53 6.98 13.33 5.73
N SER A 54 7.04 13.36 7.06
CA SER A 54 6.25 12.49 7.93
C SER A 54 5.76 13.26 9.16
N VAL A 55 4.55 12.94 9.60
CA VAL A 55 4.10 13.36 10.94
C VAL A 55 4.87 12.54 11.96
N GLN A 56 5.54 13.22 12.87
CA GLN A 56 6.40 12.57 13.87
C GLN A 56 5.56 12.04 15.03
N MET A 57 5.82 10.80 15.42
CA MET A 57 5.15 10.11 16.51
C MET A 57 6.15 9.69 17.57
N THR A 58 5.77 9.80 18.85
CA THR A 58 6.57 9.37 19.99
C THR A 58 5.73 8.54 20.94
N VAL A 59 6.39 7.73 21.75
CA VAL A 59 5.77 6.94 22.83
C VAL A 59 6.65 6.99 24.08
N ASN A 60 6.07 6.73 25.23
CA ASN A 60 6.80 6.67 26.52
C ASN A 60 7.56 7.97 26.85
N ASP A 61 7.08 9.11 26.38
CA ASP A 61 7.67 10.44 26.58
C ASP A 61 7.04 11.23 27.76
N GLY A 62 6.17 10.59 28.52
CA GLY A 62 5.47 11.19 29.66
C GLY A 62 4.16 11.87 29.33
N THR A 63 3.75 11.92 28.05
CA THR A 63 2.49 12.54 27.60
C THR A 63 1.33 11.54 27.44
N GLY A 64 1.54 10.30 27.81
CA GLY A 64 0.61 9.19 27.51
C GLY A 64 0.53 8.96 25.99
N ALA A 65 -0.63 8.48 25.51
CA ALA A 65 -0.83 8.20 24.08
C ALA A 65 -0.95 9.46 23.19
N ALA A 66 -0.83 10.67 23.73
CA ALA A 66 -1.14 11.92 23.01
C ALA A 66 -0.24 12.17 21.78
N ASN A 67 1.02 11.75 21.82
CA ASN A 67 1.99 11.94 20.75
C ASN A 67 2.21 10.68 19.88
N ALA A 68 1.52 9.59 20.20
CA ALA A 68 1.55 8.37 19.40
C ALA A 68 0.59 8.45 18.20
N ASN A 69 0.80 7.59 17.20
CA ASN A 69 -0.08 7.49 16.04
C ASN A 69 -1.42 6.87 16.43
N ALA A 70 -2.33 7.71 16.93
CA ALA A 70 -3.69 7.30 17.30
C ALA A 70 -4.55 6.97 16.07
N GLY A 71 -4.21 7.49 14.88
CA GLY A 71 -4.94 7.24 13.64
C GLY A 71 -4.93 5.77 13.24
N ASP A 72 -3.85 5.06 13.49
CA ASP A 72 -3.73 3.63 13.19
C ASP A 72 -4.30 2.72 14.30
N ALA A 73 -4.57 3.25 15.49
CA ALA A 73 -5.01 2.45 16.64
C ALA A 73 -6.30 1.64 16.39
N LEU A 74 -7.17 2.13 15.50
CA LEU A 74 -8.42 1.47 15.13
C LEU A 74 -8.26 0.47 13.98
N ASN A 75 -7.12 0.44 13.32
CA ASN A 75 -6.90 -0.25 12.05
C ASN A 75 -6.22 -1.62 12.21
N PHE A 76 -5.99 -2.08 13.43
CA PHE A 76 -5.37 -3.38 13.69
C PHE A 76 -6.42 -4.48 13.84
N PRO A 77 -6.03 -5.77 13.80
CA PRO A 77 -6.96 -6.87 13.89
C PRO A 77 -7.93 -6.75 15.06
N TYR A 78 -9.19 -7.05 14.80
CA TYR A 78 -10.25 -7.03 15.81
C TYR A 78 -10.04 -8.10 16.88
N GLY A 79 -9.63 -9.30 16.45
CA GLY A 79 -9.25 -10.39 17.34
C GLY A 79 -7.74 -10.53 17.44
N GLY A 80 -7.28 -11.34 18.39
CA GLY A 80 -5.85 -11.58 18.62
C GLY A 80 -5.24 -10.58 19.62
N GLU A 81 -3.91 -10.47 19.58
CA GLU A 81 -3.14 -9.76 20.61
C GLU A 81 -2.79 -8.30 20.22
N THR A 82 -3.05 -7.88 18.99
CA THR A 82 -2.58 -6.59 18.45
C THR A 82 -3.35 -5.39 18.98
N GLY A 83 -4.53 -5.58 19.53
CA GLY A 83 -5.37 -4.48 20.03
C GLY A 83 -6.73 -4.47 19.35
N CYS A 84 -7.13 -3.36 18.74
CA CYS A 84 -8.45 -3.12 18.18
C CYS A 84 -8.32 -2.28 16.89
N CYS A 85 -9.31 -2.12 16.11
CA CYS A 85 -10.69 -2.56 16.19
C CYS A 85 -11.18 -3.10 14.85
N GLY A 86 -10.30 -3.49 13.95
CA GLY A 86 -10.60 -4.14 12.67
C GLY A 86 -11.18 -3.18 11.63
N PHE A 87 -10.81 -1.90 11.67
CA PHE A 87 -11.16 -0.93 10.65
C PHE A 87 -10.10 -0.88 9.54
N PHE A 88 -10.40 -0.13 8.47
CA PHE A 88 -9.53 0.03 7.31
C PHE A 88 -9.19 -1.29 6.63
N GLN A 89 -10.14 -2.22 6.58
CA GLN A 89 -9.96 -3.52 5.95
C GLN A 89 -9.63 -3.36 4.46
N PRO A 90 -8.58 -4.05 3.98
CA PRO A 90 -8.25 -4.08 2.55
C PRO A 90 -9.35 -4.71 1.71
N SER A 91 -9.60 -4.16 0.54
CA SER A 91 -10.63 -4.66 -0.38
C SER A 91 -10.17 -5.91 -1.16
N PHE A 92 -11.12 -6.64 -1.74
CA PHE A 92 -10.82 -7.73 -2.67
C PHE A 92 -10.05 -7.25 -3.89
N THR A 93 -10.43 -6.10 -4.44
CA THR A 93 -9.70 -5.48 -5.56
C THR A 93 -8.26 -5.21 -5.20
N LEU A 94 -7.98 -4.72 -3.99
CA LEU A 94 -6.60 -4.47 -3.56
C LEU A 94 -5.77 -5.77 -3.55
N ALA A 95 -6.32 -6.88 -3.10
CA ALA A 95 -5.63 -8.17 -3.17
C ALA A 95 -5.36 -8.59 -4.63
N ASN A 96 -6.35 -8.43 -5.50
CA ASN A 96 -6.28 -8.85 -6.89
C ASN A 96 -5.28 -8.06 -7.73
N ILE A 97 -5.08 -6.75 -7.49
CA ILE A 97 -4.11 -5.94 -8.25
C ILE A 97 -2.66 -6.39 -8.05
N TYR A 98 -2.36 -7.13 -7.00
CA TYR A 98 -1.03 -7.70 -6.77
C TYR A 98 -0.76 -8.96 -7.58
N LYS A 99 -1.73 -9.48 -8.33
CA LYS A 99 -1.47 -10.54 -9.31
C LYS A 99 -0.58 -10.01 -10.43
N VAL A 100 0.34 -10.84 -10.87
CA VAL A 100 1.27 -10.49 -11.94
C VAL A 100 1.17 -11.48 -13.08
N THR A 101 1.64 -11.08 -14.25
CA THR A 101 1.80 -11.96 -15.41
C THR A 101 2.85 -13.05 -15.14
N ALA A 102 2.94 -14.05 -16.00
CA ALA A 102 3.99 -15.06 -15.92
C ALA A 102 5.41 -14.47 -15.95
N ASP A 103 5.58 -13.28 -16.53
CA ASP A 103 6.83 -12.54 -16.57
C ASP A 103 7.08 -11.67 -15.34
N GLY A 104 6.22 -11.73 -14.31
CA GLY A 104 6.35 -10.94 -13.09
C GLY A 104 6.07 -9.44 -13.28
N LEU A 105 5.37 -9.04 -14.32
CA LEU A 105 4.93 -7.67 -14.58
C LEU A 105 3.47 -7.46 -14.12
N PRO A 106 3.07 -6.22 -13.74
CA PRO A 106 1.70 -5.92 -13.36
C PRO A 106 0.72 -6.18 -14.51
N MET A 107 -0.49 -6.58 -14.18
CA MET A 107 -1.61 -6.66 -15.12
C MET A 107 -2.20 -5.25 -15.27
N LEU A 108 -1.84 -4.52 -16.34
CA LEU A 108 -2.19 -3.10 -16.52
C LEU A 108 -3.63 -2.85 -16.98
N GLY A 109 -4.36 -3.88 -17.38
CA GLY A 109 -5.78 -3.84 -17.72
C GLY A 109 -6.62 -4.41 -16.55
N ASP A 110 -7.80 -4.93 -16.90
CA ASP A 110 -8.74 -5.52 -15.94
C ASP A 110 -8.54 -7.03 -15.76
N GLU A 111 -7.44 -7.60 -16.30
CA GLU A 111 -7.16 -9.04 -16.28
C GLU A 111 -6.98 -9.57 -14.85
N PHE A 112 -6.59 -8.72 -13.92
CA PHE A 112 -6.48 -9.11 -12.51
C PHE A 112 -7.82 -9.47 -11.87
N PHE A 113 -8.97 -9.06 -12.44
CA PHE A 113 -10.29 -9.52 -12.01
C PHE A 113 -10.67 -10.88 -12.56
N THR A 114 -10.06 -11.31 -13.66
CA THR A 114 -10.28 -12.67 -14.19
C THR A 114 -9.64 -13.67 -13.21
N ASN A 115 -10.42 -14.63 -12.74
CA ASN A 115 -9.99 -15.57 -11.71
C ASN A 115 -9.48 -14.84 -10.45
N PRO A 116 -10.36 -14.28 -9.62
CA PRO A 116 -9.97 -13.58 -8.39
C PRO A 116 -9.07 -14.45 -7.51
N LEU A 117 -8.15 -13.80 -6.78
CA LEU A 117 -7.28 -14.46 -5.82
C LEU A 117 -8.15 -15.24 -4.80
N LYS A 118 -7.83 -16.53 -4.61
CA LYS A 118 -8.48 -17.36 -3.62
C LYS A 118 -8.34 -16.73 -2.22
N ASN A 119 -9.44 -16.65 -1.53
CA ASN A 119 -9.51 -16.10 -0.17
C ASN A 119 -10.43 -16.93 0.71
N ASP A 120 -10.52 -16.59 1.98
CA ASP A 120 -11.31 -17.31 2.99
C ASP A 120 -12.62 -16.59 3.36
N GLN A 121 -13.18 -15.81 2.44
CA GLN A 121 -14.49 -15.19 2.64
C GLN A 121 -15.55 -16.21 3.00
N GLY A 122 -16.22 -15.99 4.15
CA GLY A 122 -17.26 -16.89 4.65
C GLY A 122 -16.75 -18.20 5.25
N ILE A 123 -15.42 -18.40 5.36
CA ILE A 123 -14.83 -19.60 5.97
C ILE A 123 -14.33 -19.25 7.37
N SER A 124 -14.96 -19.81 8.40
CA SER A 124 -14.52 -19.59 9.78
C SER A 124 -13.14 -20.20 10.05
N SER A 125 -12.41 -19.61 11.01
CA SER A 125 -11.01 -19.99 11.30
C SER A 125 -10.83 -21.43 11.77
N ASP A 126 -11.88 -22.07 12.32
CA ASP A 126 -11.89 -23.48 12.73
C ASP A 126 -12.02 -24.47 11.55
N LYS A 127 -12.36 -23.97 10.37
CA LYS A 127 -12.46 -24.80 9.16
C LYS A 127 -11.14 -24.86 8.41
N ALA A 128 -10.90 -25.98 7.75
CA ALA A 128 -9.72 -26.15 6.91
C ALA A 128 -9.71 -25.13 5.76
N TYR A 129 -8.56 -24.51 5.54
CA TYR A 129 -8.30 -23.59 4.43
C TYR A 129 -6.87 -23.77 3.95
N SER A 130 -6.69 -23.81 2.65
CA SER A 130 -5.36 -23.77 2.02
C SER A 130 -5.22 -22.50 1.22
N PRO A 131 -4.25 -21.63 1.53
CA PRO A 131 -4.00 -20.41 0.75
C PRO A 131 -3.65 -20.74 -0.70
N ASP A 132 -3.83 -19.76 -1.58
CA ASP A 132 -3.37 -19.89 -2.96
C ASP A 132 -1.84 -19.79 -3.00
N VAL A 133 -1.21 -20.88 -3.42
CA VAL A 133 0.26 -20.99 -3.54
C VAL A 133 0.72 -21.03 -5.00
N THR A 134 -0.20 -20.88 -5.95
CA THR A 134 0.06 -21.06 -7.38
C THR A 134 0.01 -19.73 -8.16
N THR A 135 -0.88 -18.85 -7.79
CA THR A 135 -1.01 -17.55 -8.46
C THR A 135 0.25 -16.70 -8.26
N PRO A 136 0.89 -16.23 -9.34
CA PRO A 136 2.02 -15.30 -9.22
C PRO A 136 1.60 -13.97 -8.61
N LEU A 137 2.31 -13.53 -7.57
CA LEU A 137 1.98 -12.33 -6.79
C LEU A 137 3.18 -11.42 -6.62
N ASP A 138 2.96 -10.12 -6.70
CA ASP A 138 3.92 -9.11 -6.27
C ASP A 138 4.14 -9.24 -4.73
N PRO A 139 5.38 -9.37 -4.25
CA PRO A 139 5.65 -9.63 -2.83
C PRO A 139 5.17 -8.53 -1.88
N ARG A 140 4.87 -7.32 -2.36
CA ARG A 140 4.31 -6.24 -1.54
C ARG A 140 2.92 -6.54 -1.01
N ILE A 141 2.21 -7.52 -1.59
CA ILE A 141 0.88 -7.92 -1.10
C ILE A 141 0.92 -8.24 0.39
N ASP A 142 1.87 -9.06 0.85
CA ASP A 142 1.92 -9.56 2.22
C ASP A 142 2.60 -8.60 3.21
N TRP A 143 3.03 -7.43 2.74
CA TRP A 143 3.35 -6.25 3.54
C TRP A 143 2.21 -5.24 3.61
N THR A 144 1.23 -5.38 2.74
CA THR A 144 0.10 -4.43 2.64
C THR A 144 -1.14 -5.00 3.29
N ILE A 145 -1.41 -6.29 3.08
CA ILE A 145 -2.61 -6.98 3.56
C ILE A 145 -2.25 -8.29 4.29
N GLY A 146 -2.91 -8.53 5.41
CA GLY A 146 -2.89 -9.82 6.10
C GLY A 146 -3.87 -10.78 5.43
N ARG A 147 -3.35 -11.93 4.95
CA ARG A 147 -4.12 -13.02 4.32
C ARG A 147 -4.03 -14.27 5.17
N ARG A 148 -5.12 -15.01 5.25
CA ARG A 148 -5.15 -16.29 5.98
C ARG A 148 -4.08 -17.26 5.48
N GLY A 149 -3.32 -17.84 6.43
CA GLY A 149 -2.28 -18.81 6.15
C GLY A 149 -0.89 -18.21 5.85
N VAL A 150 -0.76 -16.88 5.86
CA VAL A 150 0.51 -16.15 5.65
C VAL A 150 0.98 -15.53 6.96
N PRO A 151 2.30 -15.42 7.22
CA PRO A 151 2.82 -14.74 8.40
C PRO A 151 2.34 -13.29 8.50
N TYR A 152 1.87 -12.90 9.67
CA TYR A 152 1.43 -11.56 10.00
C TYR A 152 2.46 -10.92 10.93
N LEU A 153 3.54 -10.41 10.35
CA LEU A 153 4.78 -10.01 11.04
C LEU A 153 5.29 -11.14 11.98
N ASP A 154 5.50 -10.82 13.26
CA ASP A 154 5.89 -11.75 14.33
C ASP A 154 4.73 -12.13 15.26
N TRP A 155 3.49 -11.80 14.87
CA TRP A 155 2.26 -12.18 15.58
C TRP A 155 1.80 -13.62 15.30
N GLY A 156 2.44 -14.30 14.35
CA GLY A 156 2.10 -15.66 13.93
C GLY A 156 1.49 -15.72 12.55
N ILE A 157 0.83 -16.83 12.25
CA ILE A 157 0.13 -17.03 10.97
C ILE A 157 -1.27 -16.42 11.06
N MET A 158 -1.65 -15.61 10.08
CA MET A 158 -2.99 -15.01 10.01
C MET A 158 -4.06 -16.12 10.04
N PRO A 159 -4.94 -16.18 11.06
CA PRO A 159 -5.87 -17.29 11.23
C PRO A 159 -7.16 -17.15 10.39
N GLY A 160 -7.40 -15.97 9.80
CA GLY A 160 -8.64 -15.66 9.07
C GLY A 160 -9.70 -15.00 9.95
N SER A 161 -10.95 -15.44 9.86
CA SER A 161 -12.13 -14.76 10.43
C SER A 161 -12.03 -14.38 11.91
N ASN A 162 -11.26 -15.12 12.72
CA ASN A 162 -11.12 -14.80 14.15
C ASN A 162 -10.40 -13.46 14.41
N TRP A 163 -9.60 -12.98 13.46
CA TRP A 163 -8.94 -11.67 13.57
C TRP A 163 -9.69 -10.58 12.85
N VAL A 164 -10.50 -10.94 11.86
CA VAL A 164 -11.28 -10.00 11.04
C VAL A 164 -12.52 -9.57 11.81
N ARG A 165 -12.79 -8.26 11.85
CA ARG A 165 -13.96 -7.72 12.54
C ARG A 165 -15.27 -8.26 11.98
N ASP A 166 -15.43 -8.17 10.68
CA ASP A 166 -16.60 -8.68 9.97
C ASP A 166 -16.28 -8.84 8.49
N GLN A 167 -16.15 -10.08 8.06
CA GLN A 167 -15.93 -10.40 6.64
C GLN A 167 -17.07 -9.93 5.74
N GLY A 168 -18.31 -9.87 6.26
CA GLY A 168 -19.47 -9.42 5.48
C GLY A 168 -19.45 -7.92 5.17
N THR A 169 -18.72 -7.14 5.98
CA THR A 169 -18.62 -5.69 5.81
C THR A 169 -17.60 -5.28 4.76
N ALA A 170 -16.39 -5.87 4.77
CA ALA A 170 -15.30 -5.38 3.92
C ALA A 170 -14.38 -6.49 3.39
N GLY A 171 -14.70 -7.76 3.60
CA GLY A 171 -13.93 -8.90 3.10
C GLY A 171 -13.02 -9.54 4.15
N PRO A 172 -12.17 -10.51 3.74
CA PRO A 172 -11.47 -11.39 4.66
C PRO A 172 -10.07 -10.93 5.04
N TYR A 173 -9.69 -9.71 4.72
CA TYR A 173 -8.32 -9.22 4.89
C TYR A 173 -8.20 -8.24 6.05
N GLU A 174 -7.00 -8.17 6.62
CA GLU A 174 -6.61 -7.18 7.62
C GLU A 174 -5.52 -6.26 7.08
N PRO A 175 -5.47 -4.98 7.50
CA PRO A 175 -4.36 -4.11 7.13
C PRO A 175 -3.08 -4.57 7.84
N LEU A 176 -1.93 -4.43 7.17
CA LEU A 176 -0.65 -4.79 7.75
C LEU A 176 0.34 -3.63 7.75
N LYS A 177 0.26 -2.70 6.80
CA LYS A 177 1.06 -1.48 6.83
C LYS A 177 0.84 -0.73 8.15
N HIS A 178 1.90 -0.16 8.68
CA HIS A 178 1.95 0.58 9.95
C HIS A 178 1.73 -0.26 11.22
N LEU A 179 1.43 -1.57 11.11
CA LEU A 179 1.37 -2.44 12.27
C LEU A 179 2.76 -2.56 12.90
N PHE A 180 2.82 -2.45 14.22
CA PHE A 180 4.01 -2.74 15.00
C PHE A 180 4.23 -4.25 15.18
N ARG A 181 5.47 -4.65 15.47
CA ARG A 181 5.81 -6.04 15.77
C ARG A 181 5.47 -6.37 17.22
N LYS A 182 5.18 -7.64 17.50
CA LYS A 182 4.95 -8.14 18.86
C LYS A 182 6.14 -7.82 19.78
N ALA A 183 7.35 -7.96 19.28
CA ALA A 183 8.59 -7.61 20.01
C ALA A 183 8.73 -6.12 20.31
N GLN A 184 7.93 -5.25 19.74
CA GLN A 184 7.97 -3.79 19.94
C GLN A 184 6.92 -3.29 20.95
N VAL A 185 6.05 -4.19 21.42
CA VAL A 185 5.02 -3.84 22.43
C VAL A 185 5.66 -3.33 23.70
N GLY A 186 5.20 -2.19 24.21
CA GLY A 186 5.73 -1.50 25.39
C GLY A 186 7.05 -0.77 25.19
N ILE A 187 7.72 -0.95 24.03
CA ILE A 187 8.98 -0.26 23.64
C ILE A 187 8.69 0.83 22.63
N LEU A 188 8.00 0.49 21.54
CA LEU A 188 7.62 1.37 20.43
C LEU A 188 6.09 1.51 20.30
N THR A 189 5.38 1.08 21.33
CA THR A 189 3.94 1.31 21.51
C THR A 189 3.71 1.93 22.87
N ASP A 190 2.65 2.73 22.99
CA ASP A 190 2.22 3.34 24.24
C ASP A 190 1.08 2.51 24.85
N GLY A 191 1.32 1.94 26.03
CA GLY A 191 0.34 1.16 26.79
C GLY A 191 -0.48 1.98 27.78
N SER A 192 -0.33 3.30 27.83
CA SER A 192 -1.04 4.19 28.78
C SER A 192 -2.50 4.45 28.40
N SER A 193 -2.93 4.02 27.23
CA SER A 193 -4.28 4.19 26.72
C SER A 193 -5.05 2.87 26.65
N TRP A 194 -6.26 2.90 26.12
CA TRP A 194 -7.20 1.78 26.07
C TRP A 194 -6.80 0.64 25.11
N THR A 195 -5.80 0.85 24.25
CA THR A 195 -5.29 -0.17 23.33
C THR A 195 -3.78 -0.05 23.13
N ASN A 196 -3.12 -1.15 22.79
CA ASN A 196 -1.71 -1.19 22.39
C ASN A 196 -1.45 -0.63 20.97
N GLY A 197 -2.48 -0.20 20.25
CA GLY A 197 -2.38 0.32 18.89
C GLY A 197 -1.76 1.73 18.78
N PHE A 198 -1.51 2.40 19.91
CA PHE A 198 -0.79 3.68 19.92
C PHE A 198 0.69 3.45 19.72
N THR A 199 1.23 3.81 18.57
CA THR A 199 2.59 3.44 18.16
C THR A 199 3.47 4.64 17.86
N ALA A 200 4.79 4.47 18.04
CA ALA A 200 5.82 5.42 17.61
C ALA A 200 6.01 5.45 16.09
N ASN A 201 5.22 4.71 15.31
CA ASN A 201 5.35 4.70 13.86
C ASN A 201 4.93 6.06 13.29
N ASN A 202 5.85 6.72 12.60
CA ASN A 202 5.56 7.98 11.92
C ASN A 202 4.53 7.74 10.81
N TYR A 203 3.69 8.73 10.56
CA TYR A 203 2.79 8.70 9.41
C TYR A 203 3.49 9.36 8.21
N PRO A 204 3.97 8.59 7.22
CA PRO A 204 4.64 9.14 6.05
C PRO A 204 3.63 9.77 5.10
N LEU A 205 3.70 11.09 4.93
CA LEU A 205 2.90 11.82 3.93
C LEU A 205 3.57 11.81 2.57
N ILE A 206 4.91 11.91 2.55
CA ILE A 206 5.72 11.82 1.33
C ILE A 206 6.93 10.95 1.66
N ARG A 207 7.13 9.90 0.89
CA ARG A 207 8.33 9.06 0.96
C ARG A 207 9.06 9.03 -0.38
N PHE A 208 10.32 8.63 -0.40
CA PHE A 208 11.16 8.74 -1.59
C PHE A 208 10.64 7.93 -2.78
N ALA A 209 9.94 6.80 -2.53
CA ALA A 209 9.27 6.07 -3.60
C ALA A 209 8.16 6.90 -4.25
N ASP A 210 7.40 7.69 -3.49
CA ASP A 210 6.39 8.62 -4.04
C ASP A 210 7.05 9.69 -4.91
N VAL A 211 8.18 10.27 -4.45
CA VAL A 211 8.97 11.24 -5.24
C VAL A 211 9.42 10.64 -6.57
N LEU A 212 9.94 9.41 -6.57
CA LEU A 212 10.35 8.70 -7.80
C LEU A 212 9.18 8.49 -8.75
N LEU A 213 8.02 8.08 -8.24
CA LEU A 213 6.84 7.79 -9.06
C LEU A 213 6.14 9.06 -9.56
N LEU A 214 6.18 10.16 -8.79
CA LEU A 214 5.74 11.48 -9.29
C LEU A 214 6.70 12.00 -10.38
N ALA A 215 8.01 11.81 -10.21
CA ALA A 215 8.98 12.15 -11.24
C ALA A 215 8.78 11.30 -12.50
N ALA A 216 8.51 9.99 -12.36
CA ALA A 216 8.20 9.13 -13.49
C ALA A 216 6.94 9.59 -14.24
N GLU A 217 5.92 10.05 -13.52
CA GLU A 217 4.70 10.59 -14.12
C GLU A 217 5.01 11.87 -14.91
N ALA A 218 5.76 12.81 -14.34
CA ALA A 218 6.16 14.05 -15.01
C ALA A 218 7.05 13.78 -16.24
N GLU A 219 7.96 12.79 -16.17
CA GLU A 219 8.78 12.37 -17.31
C GLU A 219 7.92 11.84 -18.47
N VAL A 220 6.87 11.06 -18.18
CA VAL A 220 5.95 10.58 -19.22
C VAL A 220 5.28 11.76 -19.93
N GLU A 221 4.83 12.77 -19.20
CA GLU A 221 4.13 13.92 -19.78
C GLU A 221 5.07 14.87 -20.54
N THR A 222 6.36 14.85 -20.23
CA THR A 222 7.39 15.64 -20.92
C THR A 222 8.17 14.86 -22.02
N GLY A 223 7.81 13.59 -22.25
CA GLY A 223 8.41 12.76 -23.29
C GLY A 223 9.64 11.95 -22.86
N GLY A 224 10.03 12.01 -21.58
CA GLY A 224 11.17 11.26 -21.02
C GLY A 224 10.85 9.80 -20.66
N LEU A 225 10.28 9.03 -21.61
CA LEU A 225 9.72 7.70 -21.33
C LEU A 225 10.74 6.72 -20.73
N GLU A 226 11.99 6.75 -21.19
CA GLU A 226 13.04 5.88 -20.64
C GLU A 226 13.41 6.29 -19.20
N LYS A 227 13.43 7.57 -18.90
CA LYS A 227 13.69 8.04 -17.54
C LYS A 227 12.55 7.68 -16.58
N ALA A 228 11.31 7.76 -17.07
CA ALA A 228 10.14 7.27 -16.34
C ALA A 228 10.26 5.78 -16.01
N ARG A 229 10.68 4.96 -17.01
CA ARG A 229 10.93 3.52 -16.83
C ARG A 229 12.02 3.24 -15.79
N GLU A 230 13.12 4.01 -15.83
CA GLU A 230 14.19 3.90 -14.84
C GLU A 230 13.67 4.13 -13.41
N TYR A 231 12.90 5.20 -13.18
CA TYR A 231 12.36 5.50 -11.85
C TYR A 231 11.39 4.44 -11.36
N VAL A 232 10.50 3.95 -12.21
CA VAL A 232 9.62 2.82 -11.88
C VAL A 232 10.44 1.57 -11.55
N ASN A 233 11.47 1.29 -12.32
CA ASN A 233 12.33 0.12 -12.10
C ASN A 233 13.14 0.19 -10.80
N LEU A 234 13.50 1.37 -10.31
CA LEU A 234 14.11 1.50 -8.98
C LEU A 234 13.16 1.00 -7.88
N VAL A 235 11.89 1.39 -7.93
CA VAL A 235 10.86 0.95 -6.99
C VAL A 235 10.62 -0.56 -7.09
N ARG A 236 10.50 -1.08 -8.30
CA ARG A 236 10.29 -2.51 -8.55
C ARG A 236 11.49 -3.36 -8.13
N ALA A 237 12.71 -2.90 -8.39
CA ALA A 237 13.93 -3.59 -7.98
C ALA A 237 14.03 -3.71 -6.46
N ARG A 238 13.65 -2.66 -5.70
CA ARG A 238 13.55 -2.71 -4.25
C ARG A 238 12.51 -3.74 -3.80
N ALA A 239 11.33 -3.75 -4.42
CA ALA A 239 10.27 -4.71 -4.11
C ALA A 239 10.68 -6.15 -4.46
N ALA A 240 11.56 -6.33 -5.43
CA ALA A 240 12.09 -7.63 -5.84
C ALA A 240 13.23 -8.16 -4.94
N ASN A 241 13.67 -7.39 -3.95
CA ASN A 241 14.69 -7.85 -3.01
C ASN A 241 14.16 -9.01 -2.16
N PRO A 242 14.68 -10.25 -2.31
CA PRO A 242 14.14 -11.42 -1.60
C PRO A 242 14.35 -11.34 -0.08
N ASP A 243 15.29 -10.52 0.39
CA ASP A 243 15.49 -10.30 1.83
C ASP A 243 14.35 -9.51 2.47
N GLY A 244 13.54 -8.84 1.66
CA GLY A 244 12.33 -8.14 2.05
C GLY A 244 11.05 -8.97 1.93
N PHE A 245 11.10 -10.22 1.52
CA PHE A 245 9.89 -11.05 1.41
C PHE A 245 9.39 -11.52 2.78
N VAL A 246 8.06 -11.62 2.90
CA VAL A 246 7.42 -12.04 4.15
C VAL A 246 7.58 -13.54 4.38
N GLY A 247 7.87 -13.94 5.62
CA GLY A 247 7.90 -15.31 6.10
C GLY A 247 9.23 -16.04 5.92
N PRO A 248 9.29 -17.29 6.39
CA PRO A 248 10.49 -18.11 6.31
C PRO A 248 10.77 -18.48 4.86
N LYS A 249 12.03 -18.36 4.46
CA LYS A 249 12.51 -18.74 3.14
C LYS A 249 12.77 -20.25 3.11
N ASN A 250 12.34 -20.92 2.03
CA ASN A 250 12.78 -22.28 1.72
C ASN A 250 14.22 -22.25 1.16
N ASN A 251 14.78 -23.42 0.83
CA ASN A 251 16.15 -23.57 0.31
C ASN A 251 16.42 -22.81 -1.01
N ASN A 252 15.37 -22.36 -1.71
CA ASN A 252 15.44 -21.58 -2.94
C ASN A 252 15.17 -20.09 -2.72
N GLY A 253 15.07 -19.62 -1.47
CA GLY A 253 14.75 -18.23 -1.15
C GLY A 253 13.28 -17.86 -1.28
N LEU A 254 12.40 -18.79 -1.63
CA LEU A 254 10.96 -18.58 -1.73
C LEU A 254 10.30 -18.74 -0.36
N VAL A 255 9.31 -17.92 -0.10
CA VAL A 255 8.49 -18.02 1.11
C VAL A 255 7.53 -19.21 0.97
N SER A 256 7.52 -20.08 1.97
CA SER A 256 6.57 -21.20 2.00
C SER A 256 5.13 -20.68 1.98
N GLY A 257 4.30 -21.20 1.08
CA GLY A 257 2.90 -20.81 0.97
C GLY A 257 2.59 -19.61 0.09
N THR A 258 3.58 -19.10 -0.67
CA THR A 258 3.39 -18.00 -1.61
C THR A 258 4.16 -18.23 -2.92
N ASN A 259 3.67 -17.63 -4.01
CA ASN A 259 4.35 -17.63 -5.32
C ASN A 259 4.74 -16.19 -5.69
N TYR A 260 5.75 -15.64 -5.00
CA TYR A 260 6.19 -14.28 -5.29
C TYR A 260 6.95 -14.22 -6.62
N GLN A 261 6.48 -13.34 -7.47
CA GLN A 261 7.12 -13.03 -8.75
C GLN A 261 7.06 -11.53 -8.99
N ILE A 262 8.19 -10.94 -9.29
CA ILE A 262 8.31 -9.53 -9.66
C ILE A 262 9.52 -9.32 -10.54
N LYS A 263 9.36 -8.55 -11.61
CA LYS A 263 10.46 -8.14 -12.49
C LYS A 263 10.37 -6.67 -12.85
N THR A 264 11.50 -6.11 -13.24
CA THR A 264 11.59 -4.77 -13.83
C THR A 264 11.18 -4.80 -15.29
N TYR A 265 10.76 -3.65 -15.83
CA TYR A 265 10.52 -3.49 -17.26
C TYR A 265 11.85 -3.45 -18.01
N THR A 266 12.13 -4.45 -18.85
CA THR A 266 13.36 -4.55 -19.63
C THR A 266 13.24 -3.92 -21.01
N ALA A 267 12.04 -3.97 -21.62
CA ALA A 267 11.79 -3.35 -22.90
C ALA A 267 11.72 -1.81 -22.77
N ALA A 268 12.25 -1.11 -23.76
CA ALA A 268 12.16 0.34 -23.85
C ALA A 268 10.70 0.80 -23.91
N TRP A 269 10.38 1.88 -23.24
CA TRP A 269 9.04 2.49 -23.33
C TRP A 269 8.99 3.44 -24.52
N THR A 270 8.14 3.13 -25.49
CA THR A 270 7.97 3.90 -26.74
C THR A 270 6.57 4.49 -26.88
N ASP A 271 5.63 4.05 -26.07
CA ASP A 271 4.23 4.50 -26.06
C ASP A 271 3.91 5.21 -24.72
N ALA A 272 3.61 6.50 -24.79
CA ALA A 272 3.31 7.31 -23.61
C ALA A 272 2.01 6.87 -22.89
N ALA A 273 1.03 6.31 -23.60
CA ALA A 273 -0.20 5.83 -22.98
C ALA A 273 0.06 4.55 -22.17
N VAL A 274 0.88 3.66 -22.68
CA VAL A 274 1.32 2.45 -21.95
C VAL A 274 2.20 2.82 -20.77
N ALA A 275 3.17 3.73 -20.96
CA ALA A 275 4.04 4.23 -19.90
C ALA A 275 3.22 4.87 -18.77
N ARG A 276 2.25 5.72 -19.10
CA ARG A 276 1.34 6.36 -18.12
C ARG A 276 0.56 5.33 -17.31
N LYS A 277 0.03 4.30 -17.96
CA LYS A 277 -0.66 3.20 -17.25
C LYS A 277 0.29 2.48 -16.30
N ALA A 278 1.51 2.17 -16.74
CA ALA A 278 2.51 1.46 -15.94
C ALA A 278 2.91 2.28 -14.70
N VAL A 279 3.18 3.58 -14.85
CA VAL A 279 3.51 4.48 -13.72
C VAL A 279 2.35 4.57 -12.74
N ARG A 280 1.13 4.81 -13.21
CA ARG A 280 -0.07 4.92 -12.36
C ARG A 280 -0.40 3.61 -11.64
N PHE A 281 -0.17 2.49 -12.29
CA PHE A 281 -0.36 1.18 -11.68
C PHE A 281 0.72 0.89 -10.62
N GLU A 282 1.98 1.24 -10.88
CA GLU A 282 3.06 1.11 -9.90
C GLU A 282 2.80 1.97 -8.66
N ARG A 283 2.29 3.21 -8.82
CA ARG A 283 1.83 4.03 -7.70
C ARG A 283 0.75 3.32 -6.88
N ARG A 284 -0.21 2.69 -7.55
CA ARG A 284 -1.29 1.93 -6.90
C ARG A 284 -0.76 0.77 -6.06
N LEU A 285 0.26 0.03 -6.55
CA LEU A 285 0.88 -1.07 -5.82
C LEU A 285 1.74 -0.58 -4.66
N GLU A 286 2.58 0.40 -4.93
CA GLU A 286 3.58 0.88 -3.98
C GLU A 286 2.97 1.65 -2.81
N LEU A 287 2.03 2.54 -3.09
CA LEU A 287 1.41 3.45 -2.12
C LEU A 287 0.04 2.96 -1.60
N ALA A 288 -0.30 1.71 -1.86
CA ALA A 288 -1.54 1.11 -1.36
C ALA A 288 -1.66 1.26 0.16
N MET A 289 -2.87 1.57 0.66
CA MET A 289 -3.16 1.77 2.08
C MET A 289 -2.44 2.97 2.74
N GLU A 290 -1.89 3.91 1.95
CA GLU A 290 -1.22 5.12 2.45
C GLU A 290 -2.02 6.40 2.15
N GLY A 291 -3.28 6.29 1.74
CA GLY A 291 -4.19 7.44 1.51
C GLY A 291 -4.07 8.12 0.14
N HIS A 292 -3.10 7.77 -0.69
CA HIS A 292 -2.82 8.48 -1.97
C HIS A 292 -3.87 8.24 -3.07
N ARG A 293 -4.50 7.05 -3.11
CA ARG A 293 -5.30 6.61 -4.28
C ARG A 293 -6.42 7.55 -4.67
N PHE A 294 -7.18 8.07 -3.71
CA PHE A 294 -8.30 8.97 -3.99
C PHE A 294 -7.82 10.28 -4.65
N SER A 295 -6.77 10.87 -4.12
CA SER A 295 -6.16 12.08 -4.67
C SER A 295 -5.59 11.84 -6.07
N ASP A 296 -4.93 10.69 -6.28
CA ASP A 296 -4.41 10.29 -7.60
C ASP A 296 -5.54 10.16 -8.62
N LEU A 297 -6.62 9.46 -8.29
CA LEU A 297 -7.78 9.31 -9.20
C LEU A 297 -8.45 10.63 -9.53
N THR A 298 -8.57 11.52 -8.55
CA THR A 298 -9.17 12.85 -8.72
C THR A 298 -8.32 13.72 -9.65
N ARG A 299 -7.00 13.83 -9.39
CA ARG A 299 -6.11 14.65 -10.23
C ARG A 299 -5.91 14.08 -11.65
N TRP A 300 -6.07 12.77 -11.84
CA TRP A 300 -6.06 12.14 -13.16
C TRP A 300 -7.39 12.22 -13.89
N GLY A 301 -8.45 12.71 -13.27
CA GLY A 301 -9.80 12.73 -13.83
C GLY A 301 -10.41 11.33 -14.02
N GLN A 302 -9.91 10.32 -13.30
CA GLN A 302 -10.32 8.92 -13.44
C GLN A 302 -11.33 8.46 -12.37
N GLY A 303 -11.70 9.33 -11.43
CA GLY A 303 -12.58 8.98 -10.31
C GLY A 303 -13.90 8.36 -10.74
N VAL A 304 -14.56 8.92 -11.75
CA VAL A 304 -15.87 8.39 -12.25
C VAL A 304 -15.73 6.96 -12.78
N THR A 305 -14.78 6.72 -13.65
CA THR A 305 -14.59 5.41 -14.28
C THR A 305 -14.12 4.39 -13.28
N GLU A 306 -13.01 4.67 -12.59
CA GLU A 306 -12.35 3.71 -11.69
C GLU A 306 -13.20 3.37 -10.46
N LEU A 307 -13.80 4.37 -9.79
CA LEU A 307 -14.54 4.11 -8.55
C LEU A 307 -15.91 3.50 -8.80
N ASN A 308 -16.57 3.82 -9.92
CA ASN A 308 -17.82 3.14 -10.26
C ASN A 308 -17.58 1.69 -10.69
N THR A 309 -16.52 1.41 -11.45
CA THR A 309 -16.12 0.05 -11.79
C THR A 309 -15.75 -0.73 -10.53
N TYR A 310 -14.95 -0.14 -9.63
CA TYR A 310 -14.59 -0.71 -8.34
C TYR A 310 -15.83 -1.10 -7.52
N ALA A 311 -16.84 -0.21 -7.41
CA ALA A 311 -18.05 -0.49 -6.63
C ALA A 311 -18.81 -1.72 -7.16
N VAL A 312 -18.90 -1.88 -8.48
CA VAL A 312 -19.54 -3.04 -9.12
C VAL A 312 -18.73 -4.32 -8.84
N GLN A 313 -17.41 -4.25 -8.99
CA GLN A 313 -16.52 -5.41 -8.84
C GLN A 313 -16.45 -5.89 -7.39
N GLU A 314 -16.30 -4.98 -6.44
CA GLU A 314 -16.29 -5.32 -5.01
C GLU A 314 -17.63 -5.94 -4.56
N ALA A 315 -18.74 -5.40 -5.01
CA ALA A 315 -20.04 -5.97 -4.71
C ALA A 315 -20.20 -7.40 -5.25
N ALA A 316 -19.65 -7.66 -6.44
CA ALA A 316 -19.67 -8.99 -7.05
C ALA A 316 -18.75 -9.99 -6.31
N LEU A 317 -17.67 -9.51 -5.67
CA LEU A 317 -16.73 -10.33 -4.90
C LEU A 317 -17.15 -10.57 -3.45
N GLY A 318 -18.22 -9.94 -2.98
CA GLY A 318 -18.79 -10.19 -1.66
C GLY A 318 -18.92 -8.97 -0.75
N TYR A 319 -18.43 -7.78 -1.18
CA TYR A 319 -18.63 -6.55 -0.42
C TYR A 319 -20.00 -5.95 -0.71
N GLY A 320 -21.05 -6.52 -0.14
CA GLY A 320 -22.44 -6.14 -0.43
C GLY A 320 -22.80 -4.71 -0.05
N GLN A 321 -22.15 -4.10 0.92
CA GLN A 321 -22.45 -2.73 1.38
C GLN A 321 -22.10 -1.65 0.35
N ILE A 322 -21.17 -1.91 -0.57
CA ILE A 322 -20.81 -0.95 -1.62
C ILE A 322 -21.76 -1.00 -2.82
N LYS A 323 -22.67 -1.99 -2.86
CA LYS A 323 -23.60 -2.18 -3.96
C LYS A 323 -24.48 -0.95 -4.18
N GLY A 324 -24.49 -0.45 -5.41
CA GLY A 324 -25.24 0.75 -5.79
C GLY A 324 -24.59 2.07 -5.44
N SER A 325 -23.40 2.06 -4.81
CA SER A 325 -22.61 3.27 -4.62
C SER A 325 -22.20 3.86 -5.96
N THR A 326 -22.24 5.18 -6.08
CA THR A 326 -21.86 5.89 -7.31
C THR A 326 -20.97 7.09 -7.01
N TYR A 327 -19.90 7.24 -7.76
CA TYR A 327 -19.07 8.43 -7.80
C TYR A 327 -19.58 9.37 -8.90
N LYS A 328 -19.83 10.63 -8.57
CA LYS A 328 -20.34 11.65 -9.49
C LYS A 328 -19.35 12.78 -9.65
N ALA A 329 -18.97 13.09 -10.90
CA ALA A 329 -18.11 14.22 -11.22
C ALA A 329 -18.71 15.54 -10.71
N GLY A 330 -17.83 16.42 -10.23
CA GLY A 330 -18.22 17.72 -9.69
C GLY A 330 -18.88 17.68 -8.31
N LYS A 331 -19.00 16.47 -7.71
CA LYS A 331 -19.59 16.29 -6.37
C LYS A 331 -18.71 15.42 -5.47
N SER A 332 -18.35 14.23 -5.95
CA SER A 332 -17.71 13.22 -5.08
C SER A 332 -16.22 13.44 -4.89
N GLU A 333 -15.62 14.39 -5.58
CA GLU A 333 -14.25 14.88 -5.38
C GLU A 333 -14.09 15.69 -4.09
N TYR A 334 -15.17 16.15 -3.52
CA TYR A 334 -15.19 17.05 -2.37
C TYR A 334 -15.77 16.36 -1.14
N LEU A 335 -15.20 16.65 0.02
CA LEU A 335 -15.81 16.28 1.28
C LEU A 335 -17.05 17.17 1.52
N PRO A 336 -18.15 16.62 2.06
CA PRO A 336 -19.31 17.42 2.42
C PRO A 336 -18.97 18.42 3.51
N LEU A 337 -19.50 19.65 3.39
CA LEU A 337 -19.42 20.62 4.49
C LEU A 337 -20.28 20.12 5.67
N PRO A 338 -19.79 20.23 6.91
CA PRO A 338 -20.60 19.94 8.08
C PRO A 338 -21.87 20.79 8.11
N GLN A 339 -23.01 20.19 8.42
CA GLN A 339 -24.31 20.91 8.49
C GLN A 339 -24.42 21.86 9.70
N THR A 340 -23.50 21.74 10.66
CA THR A 340 -23.51 22.47 11.93
C THR A 340 -22.37 23.48 12.00
N GLN A 341 -22.18 24.28 10.98
CA GLN A 341 -21.36 25.50 11.05
C GLN A 341 -22.23 26.72 10.92
#